data_3c2fa7066e8807a7cc18647fee638ce0
#
_entry.id   3c2fa7066e8807a7cc18647fee638ce0
#
_cell.length_a   1.000
_cell.length_b   1.000
_cell.length_c   1.000
_cell.angle_alpha   90.00
_cell.angle_beta   90.00
_cell.angle_gamma   90.00
#
_symmetry.space_group_name_H-M   'P 1'
#
loop_
_entity.id
_entity.type
_entity.pdbx_description
1 polymer ?
#
loop_
_entity_poly.entity_id
_entity_poly.type
_entity_poly.pdbx_seq_one_letter_code
_entity_poly.pdbx_strand_id
1 'polypeptide(L)'
;QAVYSIVSFATLGAVYFAFKAAPPAALPGSGEAGWAIATVLLLPALVLLSGSLIGNPALPTPMAEEQARATPRGVFKVTRHPMMWGIALWALSHIVLFWSLRTTITALAMGILALVGARLQDRKKEVLMGDAWAAWESKTSYWPRWGKLPGVGALPWALGLILFVFLSWLHMPLGAIPAGIWRWF
;
A
#
# COMPACT_ATOMS: atom_id res chain seq x y z
N GLN A 1 -14.19 -1.82 -20.98
CA GLN A 1 -13.78 -1.23 -19.67
C GLN A 1 -14.95 -1.25 -18.68
N ALA A 2 -16.17 -0.83 -19.05
CA ALA A 2 -17.34 -0.79 -18.15
C ALA A 2 -17.65 -2.15 -17.49
N VAL A 3 -17.67 -3.24 -18.27
CA VAL A 3 -17.91 -4.59 -17.75
C VAL A 3 -16.85 -5.00 -16.72
N TYR A 4 -15.56 -4.70 -17.01
CA TYR A 4 -14.48 -4.96 -16.07
C TYR A 4 -14.68 -4.21 -14.74
N SER A 5 -15.06 -2.92 -14.81
CA SER A 5 -15.32 -2.13 -13.61
C SER A 5 -16.51 -2.67 -12.81
N ILE A 6 -17.61 -3.03 -13.47
CA ILE A 6 -18.79 -3.62 -12.81
C ILE A 6 -18.43 -4.91 -12.09
N VAL A 7 -17.74 -5.83 -12.79
CA VAL A 7 -17.31 -7.11 -12.19
C VAL A 7 -16.38 -6.87 -11.00
N SER A 8 -15.43 -5.93 -11.12
CA SER A 8 -14.51 -5.59 -10.04
C SER A 8 -15.24 -5.05 -8.80
N PHE A 9 -16.17 -4.13 -8.98
CA PHE A 9 -16.96 -3.58 -7.85
C PHE A 9 -17.88 -4.64 -7.24
N ALA A 10 -18.53 -5.48 -8.06
CA ALA A 10 -19.35 -6.57 -7.56
C ALA A 10 -18.52 -7.59 -6.75
N THR A 11 -17.32 -7.93 -7.23
CA THR A 11 -16.40 -8.83 -6.54
C THR A 11 -15.91 -8.23 -5.22
N LEU A 12 -15.54 -6.95 -5.20
CA LEU A 12 -15.14 -6.25 -3.97
C LEU A 12 -16.30 -6.22 -2.95
N GLY A 13 -17.53 -5.95 -3.41
CA GLY A 13 -18.72 -6.03 -2.57
C GLY A 13 -18.94 -7.42 -1.99
N ALA A 14 -18.83 -8.46 -2.81
CA ALA A 14 -18.95 -9.84 -2.36
C ALA A 14 -17.89 -10.21 -1.32
N VAL A 15 -16.63 -9.80 -1.52
CA VAL A 15 -15.53 -9.99 -0.54
C VAL A 15 -15.84 -9.28 0.77
N TYR A 16 -16.34 -8.04 0.71
CA TYR A 16 -16.74 -7.29 1.92
C TYR A 16 -17.83 -8.02 2.70
N PHE A 17 -18.91 -8.46 2.06
CA PHE A 17 -19.98 -9.19 2.73
C PHE A 17 -19.53 -10.54 3.27
N ALA A 18 -18.73 -11.28 2.52
CA ALA A 18 -18.13 -12.53 2.98
C ALA A 18 -17.24 -12.32 4.21
N PHE A 19 -16.42 -11.26 4.23
CA PHE A 19 -15.59 -10.89 5.38
C PHE A 19 -16.45 -10.56 6.61
N LYS A 20 -17.53 -9.81 6.42
CA LYS A 20 -18.45 -9.45 7.52
C LYS A 20 -19.18 -10.68 8.07
N ALA A 21 -19.57 -11.62 7.23
CA ALA A 21 -20.25 -12.85 7.61
C ALA A 21 -19.34 -13.91 8.24
N ALA A 22 -18.04 -13.85 7.97
CA ALA A 22 -17.08 -14.82 8.51
C ALA A 22 -16.92 -14.65 10.03
N PRO A 23 -16.73 -15.76 10.77
CA PRO A 23 -16.55 -15.71 12.22
C PRO A 23 -15.38 -14.81 12.63
N PRO A 24 -15.49 -14.10 13.77
CA PRO A 24 -14.36 -13.36 14.32
C PRO A 24 -13.22 -14.31 14.72
N ALA A 25 -12.06 -13.74 15.05
CA ALA A 25 -10.91 -14.52 15.46
C ALA A 25 -11.21 -15.36 16.71
N ALA A 26 -10.90 -16.65 16.66
CA ALA A 26 -10.89 -17.52 17.82
C ALA A 26 -9.56 -17.46 18.59
N LEU A 27 -8.49 -16.95 17.94
CA LEU A 27 -7.15 -16.85 18.53
C LEU A 27 -6.88 -15.43 19.02
N PRO A 28 -6.23 -15.27 20.18
CA PRO A 28 -5.73 -13.97 20.60
C PRO A 28 -4.75 -13.45 19.54
N GLY A 29 -4.79 -12.16 19.24
CA GLY A 29 -3.78 -11.53 18.39
C GLY A 29 -2.44 -11.40 19.10
N SER A 30 -1.51 -10.66 18.49
CA SER A 30 -0.15 -10.44 19.01
C SER A 30 -0.07 -9.47 20.22
N GLY A 31 -1.20 -9.05 20.77
CA GLY A 31 -1.24 -8.15 21.93
C GLY A 31 -0.64 -6.77 21.66
N GLU A 32 -0.17 -6.09 22.71
CA GLU A 32 0.37 -4.73 22.61
C GLU A 32 1.65 -4.64 21.75
N ALA A 33 2.48 -5.68 21.79
CA ALA A 33 3.67 -5.74 20.92
C ALA A 33 3.29 -5.71 19.44
N GLY A 34 2.24 -6.44 19.06
CA GLY A 34 1.74 -6.41 17.69
C GLY A 34 1.14 -5.07 17.30
N TRP A 35 0.45 -4.39 18.22
CA TRP A 35 -0.04 -3.04 18.00
C TRP A 35 1.10 -2.05 17.76
N ALA A 36 2.17 -2.12 18.53
CA ALA A 36 3.36 -1.29 18.33
C ALA A 36 4.00 -1.56 16.97
N ILE A 37 4.22 -2.84 16.60
CA ILE A 37 4.79 -3.23 15.31
C ILE A 37 3.90 -2.74 14.16
N ALA A 38 2.59 -2.96 14.22
CA ALA A 38 1.66 -2.52 13.18
C ALA A 38 1.63 -1.00 13.03
N THR A 39 1.68 -0.25 14.13
CA THR A 39 1.75 1.22 14.12
C THR A 39 3.02 1.70 13.43
N VAL A 40 4.17 1.09 13.72
CA VAL A 40 5.46 1.40 13.08
C VAL A 40 5.44 1.06 11.58
N LEU A 41 4.82 -0.05 11.18
CA LEU A 41 4.72 -0.46 9.78
C LEU A 41 3.76 0.43 8.97
N LEU A 42 2.68 0.89 9.60
CA LEU A 42 1.62 1.62 8.90
C LEU A 42 2.06 3.02 8.48
N LEU A 43 2.86 3.71 9.26
CA LEU A 43 3.32 5.05 8.92
C LEU A 43 4.12 5.07 7.60
N PRO A 44 5.21 4.30 7.41
CA PRO A 44 5.89 4.21 6.12
C PRO A 44 4.99 3.68 4.99
N ALA A 45 4.04 2.80 5.29
CA ALA A 45 3.06 2.33 4.31
C ALA A 45 2.27 3.50 3.71
N LEU A 46 1.78 4.40 4.55
CA LEU A 46 0.99 5.55 4.13
C LEU A 46 1.84 6.67 3.50
N VAL A 47 3.09 6.84 3.93
CA VAL A 47 4.06 7.72 3.25
C VAL A 47 4.31 7.24 1.82
N LEU A 48 4.53 5.93 1.62
CA LEU A 48 4.72 5.35 0.30
C LEU A 48 3.47 5.48 -0.55
N LEU A 49 2.30 5.19 0.01
CA LEU A 49 1.03 5.22 -0.69
C LEU A 49 0.69 6.65 -1.15
N SER A 50 0.71 7.62 -0.24
CA SER A 50 0.38 9.01 -0.57
C SER A 50 1.39 9.64 -1.53
N GLY A 51 2.69 9.42 -1.29
CA GLY A 51 3.75 9.91 -2.16
C GLY A 51 3.72 9.30 -3.56
N SER A 52 3.15 8.09 -3.72
CA SER A 52 3.02 7.41 -5.00
C SER A 52 2.09 8.10 -6.00
N LEU A 53 1.25 9.00 -5.54
CA LEU A 53 0.33 9.75 -6.40
C LEU A 53 0.99 10.95 -7.08
N ILE A 54 2.23 11.27 -6.71
CA ILE A 54 2.95 12.46 -7.18
C ILE A 54 4.02 12.04 -8.18
N GLY A 55 3.82 12.36 -9.47
CA GLY A 55 4.81 12.12 -10.51
C GLY A 55 5.11 10.64 -10.77
N ASN A 56 4.08 9.80 -10.76
CA ASN A 56 4.20 8.36 -10.93
C ASN A 56 4.09 7.95 -12.41
N PRO A 57 5.16 7.52 -13.08
CA PRO A 57 5.12 7.10 -14.49
C PRO A 57 4.33 5.81 -14.72
N ALA A 58 4.02 5.05 -13.66
CA ALA A 58 3.19 3.86 -13.78
C ALA A 58 1.69 4.19 -13.93
N LEU A 59 1.25 5.40 -13.53
CA LEU A 59 -0.13 5.84 -13.74
C LEU A 59 -0.38 6.20 -15.22
N PRO A 60 -1.62 6.04 -15.70
CA PRO A 60 -1.98 6.37 -17.07
C PRO A 60 -2.12 7.90 -17.24
N THR A 61 -1.01 8.58 -17.43
CA THR A 61 -0.98 10.03 -17.67
C THR A 61 -0.28 10.33 -19.00
N PRO A 62 -0.60 11.44 -19.69
CA PRO A 62 0.11 11.85 -20.90
C PRO A 62 1.61 12.11 -20.67
N MET A 63 2.01 12.40 -19.42
CA MET A 63 3.39 12.70 -19.04
C MET A 63 4.17 11.46 -18.58
N ALA A 64 3.61 10.26 -18.68
CA ALA A 64 4.20 9.04 -18.11
C ALA A 64 5.61 8.76 -18.63
N GLU A 65 5.87 8.92 -19.94
CA GLU A 65 7.20 8.70 -20.53
C GLU A 65 8.21 9.76 -20.09
N GLU A 66 7.81 11.02 -20.03
CA GLU A 66 8.67 12.10 -19.54
C GLU A 66 9.05 11.86 -18.08
N GLN A 67 8.08 11.51 -17.24
CA GLN A 67 8.31 11.16 -15.85
C GLN A 67 9.25 9.95 -15.68
N ALA A 68 9.13 8.94 -16.54
CA ALA A 68 10.00 7.77 -16.53
C ALA A 68 11.45 8.11 -16.91
N ARG A 69 11.66 9.10 -17.78
CA ARG A 69 13.00 9.58 -18.17
C ARG A 69 13.62 10.50 -17.12
N ALA A 70 12.79 11.12 -16.27
CA ALA A 70 13.24 12.05 -15.25
C ALA A 70 14.03 11.36 -14.11
N THR A 71 14.72 12.14 -13.28
CA THR A 71 15.38 11.66 -12.09
C THR A 71 14.34 11.28 -11.02
N PRO A 72 14.40 10.07 -10.43
CA PRO A 72 13.48 9.64 -9.38
C PRO A 72 13.48 10.59 -8.17
N ARG A 73 12.28 11.02 -7.76
CA ARG A 73 12.09 11.95 -6.63
C ARG A 73 11.12 11.34 -5.61
N GLY A 74 11.06 11.94 -4.44
CA GLY A 74 10.11 11.51 -3.41
C GLY A 74 10.27 10.03 -3.07
N VAL A 75 9.16 9.35 -2.95
CA VAL A 75 9.08 7.92 -2.59
C VAL A 75 9.66 6.98 -3.67
N PHE A 76 9.85 7.47 -4.90
CA PHE A 76 10.49 6.70 -5.97
C PHE A 76 12.00 6.50 -5.78
N LYS A 77 12.61 7.23 -4.85
CA LYS A 77 13.96 6.93 -4.36
C LYS A 77 14.02 5.62 -3.56
N VAL A 78 12.90 5.26 -2.93
CA VAL A 78 12.76 4.03 -2.13
C VAL A 78 12.48 2.84 -3.02
N THR A 79 11.44 2.92 -3.83
CA THR A 79 11.03 1.86 -4.77
C THR A 79 10.27 2.45 -5.95
N ARG A 80 10.27 1.78 -7.11
CA ARG A 80 9.45 2.19 -8.25
C ARG A 80 7.96 1.85 -8.11
N HIS A 81 7.61 1.02 -7.10
CA HIS A 81 6.23 0.62 -6.81
C HIS A 81 5.79 1.04 -5.39
N PRO A 82 5.87 2.33 -5.02
CA PRO A 82 5.62 2.74 -3.63
C PRO A 82 4.19 2.44 -3.16
N MET A 83 3.17 2.58 -4.01
CA MET A 83 1.79 2.21 -3.69
C MET A 83 1.67 0.72 -3.33
N MET A 84 2.25 -0.15 -4.15
CA MET A 84 2.15 -1.60 -3.97
C MET A 84 2.86 -2.06 -2.69
N TRP A 85 4.03 -1.48 -2.40
CA TRP A 85 4.73 -1.74 -1.14
C TRP A 85 4.01 -1.15 0.07
N GLY A 86 3.33 0.00 -0.08
CA GLY A 86 2.45 0.54 0.95
C GLY A 86 1.31 -0.44 1.29
N ILE A 87 0.64 -1.00 0.28
CA ILE A 87 -0.40 -2.02 0.45
C ILE A 87 0.17 -3.30 1.10
N ALA A 88 1.35 -3.75 0.68
CA ALA A 88 1.99 -4.93 1.28
C ALA A 88 2.33 -4.74 2.76
N LEU A 89 2.83 -3.56 3.16
CA LEU A 89 3.08 -3.22 4.56
C LEU A 89 1.78 -3.14 5.36
N TRP A 90 0.73 -2.54 4.79
CA TRP A 90 -0.61 -2.52 5.37
C TRP A 90 -1.13 -3.96 5.60
N ALA A 91 -1.01 -4.83 4.61
CA ALA A 91 -1.41 -6.23 4.73
C ALA A 91 -0.63 -6.94 5.86
N LEU A 92 0.69 -6.75 5.89
CA LEU A 92 1.55 -7.31 6.94
C LEU A 92 1.13 -6.83 8.34
N SER A 93 0.84 -5.54 8.51
CA SER A 93 0.39 -4.99 9.80
C SER A 93 -0.88 -5.67 10.31
N HIS A 94 -1.83 -5.98 9.42
CA HIS A 94 -3.07 -6.65 9.78
C HIS A 94 -2.87 -8.14 10.10
N ILE A 95 -1.97 -8.84 9.41
CA ILE A 95 -1.60 -10.22 9.73
C ILE A 95 -0.94 -10.30 11.11
N VAL A 96 -0.07 -9.34 11.43
CA VAL A 96 0.57 -9.28 12.75
C VAL A 96 -0.46 -9.05 13.86
N LEU A 97 -1.45 -8.20 13.64
CA LEU A 97 -2.45 -7.83 14.66
C LEU A 97 -3.51 -8.89 14.89
N PHE A 98 -4.09 -9.46 13.85
CA PHE A 98 -5.32 -10.24 13.92
C PHE A 98 -5.13 -11.66 13.40
N TRP A 99 -5.03 -12.60 14.29
CA TRP A 99 -4.86 -14.02 13.97
C TRP A 99 -6.21 -14.70 13.69
N SER A 100 -6.91 -14.20 12.70
CA SER A 100 -8.15 -14.80 12.22
C SER A 100 -7.99 -15.26 10.78
N LEU A 101 -8.66 -16.34 10.43
CA LEU A 101 -8.61 -16.88 9.07
C LEU A 101 -9.07 -15.83 8.04
N ARG A 102 -10.15 -15.11 8.35
CA ARG A 102 -10.68 -14.05 7.46
C ARG A 102 -9.68 -12.92 7.23
N THR A 103 -9.02 -12.44 8.30
CA THR A 103 -8.02 -11.36 8.18
C THR A 103 -6.78 -11.84 7.44
N THR A 104 -6.30 -13.05 7.77
CA THR A 104 -5.12 -13.62 7.14
C THR A 104 -5.33 -13.85 5.65
N ILE A 105 -6.46 -14.45 5.24
CA ILE A 105 -6.78 -14.65 3.81
C ILE A 105 -6.88 -13.33 3.08
N THR A 106 -7.61 -12.36 3.64
CA THR A 106 -7.81 -11.04 2.99
C THR A 106 -6.49 -10.29 2.86
N ALA A 107 -5.71 -10.21 3.94
CA ALA A 107 -4.45 -9.50 3.94
C ALA A 107 -3.40 -10.17 3.04
N LEU A 108 -3.30 -11.50 3.06
CA LEU A 108 -2.41 -12.24 2.13
C LEU A 108 -2.82 -12.01 0.67
N ALA A 109 -4.12 -12.09 0.36
CA ALA A 109 -4.61 -11.84 -0.99
C ALA A 109 -4.25 -10.43 -1.46
N MET A 110 -4.45 -9.41 -0.60
CA MET A 110 -4.08 -8.02 -0.90
C MET A 110 -2.57 -7.85 -1.08
N GLY A 111 -1.76 -8.42 -0.19
CA GLY A 111 -0.30 -8.36 -0.27
C GLY A 111 0.26 -9.05 -1.52
N ILE A 112 -0.23 -10.25 -1.83
CA ILE A 112 0.16 -11.00 -3.03
C ILE A 112 -0.27 -10.23 -4.28
N LEU A 113 -1.51 -9.76 -4.35
CA LEU A 113 -2.01 -8.99 -5.49
C LEU A 113 -1.18 -7.72 -5.71
N ALA A 114 -0.80 -7.01 -4.64
CA ALA A 114 0.05 -5.84 -4.72
C ALA A 114 1.44 -6.18 -5.28
N LEU A 115 2.14 -7.16 -4.72
CA LEU A 115 3.51 -7.48 -5.14
C LEU A 115 3.57 -8.17 -6.51
N VAL A 116 2.67 -9.12 -6.78
CA VAL A 116 2.57 -9.72 -8.12
C VAL A 116 2.11 -8.69 -9.14
N GLY A 117 1.12 -7.85 -8.77
CA GLY A 117 0.64 -6.75 -9.60
C GLY A 117 1.75 -5.75 -9.96
N ALA A 118 2.65 -5.43 -9.02
CA ALA A 118 3.83 -4.60 -9.29
C ALA A 118 4.73 -5.22 -10.38
N ARG A 119 4.98 -6.53 -10.30
CA ARG A 119 5.77 -7.26 -11.30
C ARG A 119 5.10 -7.28 -12.67
N LEU A 120 3.79 -7.52 -12.68
CA LEU A 120 3.02 -7.50 -13.93
C LEU A 120 2.92 -6.08 -14.52
N GLN A 121 2.90 -5.06 -13.66
CA GLN A 121 2.94 -3.66 -14.11
C GLN A 121 4.26 -3.32 -14.78
N ASP A 122 5.41 -3.79 -14.27
CA ASP A 122 6.72 -3.63 -14.93
C ASP A 122 6.64 -4.20 -16.35
N ARG A 123 6.29 -5.48 -16.50
CA ARG A 123 6.18 -6.14 -17.81
C ARG A 123 5.26 -5.41 -18.78
N LYS A 124 4.10 -4.94 -18.27
CA LYS A 124 3.16 -4.17 -19.09
C LYS A 124 3.78 -2.85 -19.53
N LYS A 125 4.49 -2.16 -18.64
CA LYS A 125 5.13 -0.87 -18.95
C LYS A 125 6.35 -1.01 -19.84
N GLU A 126 7.11 -2.08 -19.73
CA GLU A 126 8.17 -2.43 -20.68
C GLU A 126 7.62 -2.50 -22.12
N VAL A 127 6.48 -3.17 -22.31
CA VAL A 127 5.84 -3.29 -23.63
C VAL A 127 5.26 -1.95 -24.12
N LEU A 128 4.67 -1.14 -23.23
CA LEU A 128 3.98 0.09 -23.60
C LEU A 128 4.92 1.29 -23.77
N MET A 129 6.00 1.36 -23.00
CA MET A 129 6.87 2.54 -22.89
C MET A 129 8.30 2.26 -23.38
N GLY A 130 8.67 1.00 -23.63
CA GLY A 130 9.98 0.60 -24.14
C GLY A 130 11.15 1.23 -23.39
N ASP A 131 11.99 1.96 -24.12
CA ASP A 131 13.21 2.61 -23.57
C ASP A 131 12.94 3.58 -22.43
N ALA A 132 11.76 4.22 -22.38
CA ALA A 132 11.42 5.12 -21.30
C ALA A 132 11.26 4.34 -19.97
N TRP A 133 10.63 3.15 -20.03
CA TRP A 133 10.51 2.30 -18.83
C TRP A 133 11.83 1.68 -18.45
N ALA A 134 12.64 1.22 -19.40
CA ALA A 134 13.98 0.71 -19.14
C ALA A 134 14.87 1.76 -18.44
N ALA A 135 14.78 3.04 -18.88
CA ALA A 135 15.46 4.15 -18.22
C ALA A 135 14.96 4.39 -16.78
N TRP A 136 13.66 4.16 -16.49
CA TRP A 136 13.11 4.22 -15.15
C TRP A 136 13.61 3.09 -14.27
N GLU A 137 13.61 1.86 -14.77
CA GLU A 137 14.09 0.68 -14.05
C GLU A 137 15.57 0.78 -13.67
N SER A 138 16.40 1.30 -14.57
CA SER A 138 17.83 1.48 -14.32
C SER A 138 18.14 2.43 -13.15
N LYS A 139 17.26 3.41 -12.90
CA LYS A 139 17.43 4.43 -11.84
C LYS A 139 16.73 4.07 -10.54
N THR A 140 15.80 3.13 -10.57
CA THR A 140 14.92 2.79 -9.44
C THR A 140 15.13 1.35 -8.99
N SER A 141 14.38 0.91 -7.99
CA SER A 141 14.43 -0.48 -7.52
C SER A 141 13.01 -1.04 -7.37
N TYR A 142 12.83 -2.31 -7.70
CA TYR A 142 11.63 -3.04 -7.31
C TYR A 142 11.56 -3.17 -5.79
N TRP A 143 12.65 -3.66 -5.17
CA TRP A 143 12.73 -3.83 -3.74
C TRP A 143 12.99 -2.49 -3.04
N PRO A 144 12.31 -2.23 -1.91
CA PRO A 144 12.48 -0.97 -1.19
C PRO A 144 13.89 -0.78 -0.64
N ARG A 145 14.46 0.36 -0.94
CA ARG A 145 15.71 0.86 -0.34
C ARG A 145 15.35 1.67 0.91
N TRP A 146 15.03 0.99 2.01
CA TRP A 146 14.49 1.61 3.23
C TRP A 146 15.34 2.75 3.77
N GLY A 147 16.67 2.68 3.65
CA GLY A 147 17.57 3.77 4.04
C GLY A 147 17.34 5.09 3.29
N LYS A 148 16.58 5.09 2.18
CA LYS A 148 16.20 6.30 1.45
C LYS A 148 14.88 6.92 1.92
N LEU A 149 14.11 6.22 2.75
CA LEU A 149 12.80 6.67 3.21
C LEU A 149 12.84 8.02 3.97
N PRO A 150 13.79 8.29 4.87
CA PRO A 150 13.86 9.60 5.53
C PRO A 150 14.01 10.77 4.55
N GLY A 151 14.69 10.53 3.43
CA GLY A 151 14.99 11.55 2.40
C GLY A 151 13.96 11.69 1.28
N VAL A 152 12.73 11.21 1.45
CA VAL A 152 11.66 11.32 0.40
C VAL A 152 11.05 12.73 0.30
N GLY A 153 11.38 13.61 1.23
CA GLY A 153 10.89 15.00 1.24
C GLY A 153 9.70 15.21 2.18
N ALA A 154 9.45 16.48 2.52
CA ALA A 154 8.44 16.85 3.52
C ALA A 154 7.00 16.51 3.10
N LEU A 155 6.66 16.68 1.82
CA LEU A 155 5.28 16.50 1.35
C LEU A 155 4.80 15.05 1.50
N PRO A 156 5.52 13.99 1.05
CA PRO A 156 5.10 12.60 1.32
C PRO A 156 4.97 12.29 2.82
N TRP A 157 5.86 12.81 3.65
CA TRP A 157 5.76 12.64 5.10
C TRP A 157 4.54 13.34 5.69
N ALA A 158 4.26 14.57 5.31
CA ALA A 158 3.09 15.31 5.79
C ALA A 158 1.79 14.61 5.39
N LEU A 159 1.64 14.21 4.11
CA LEU A 159 0.47 13.49 3.63
C LEU A 159 0.34 12.12 4.30
N GLY A 160 1.43 11.38 4.42
CA GLY A 160 1.45 10.09 5.09
C GLY A 160 1.05 10.18 6.56
N LEU A 161 1.54 11.19 7.28
CA LEU A 161 1.19 11.44 8.68
C LEU A 161 -0.28 11.83 8.85
N ILE A 162 -0.79 12.73 8.00
CA ILE A 162 -2.21 13.12 8.01
C ILE A 162 -3.09 11.88 7.79
N LEU A 163 -2.78 11.07 6.77
CA LEU A 163 -3.51 9.84 6.50
C LEU A 163 -3.39 8.84 7.64
N PHE A 164 -2.21 8.72 8.26
CA PHE A 164 -1.99 7.85 9.39
C PHE A 164 -2.89 8.22 10.58
N VAL A 165 -2.89 9.49 10.97
CA VAL A 165 -3.72 9.98 12.07
C VAL A 165 -5.21 9.80 11.74
N PHE A 166 -5.62 10.18 10.54
CA PHE A 166 -7.03 10.10 10.12
C PHE A 166 -7.52 8.65 9.99
N LEU A 167 -6.80 7.79 9.26
CA LEU A 167 -7.23 6.40 9.04
C LEU A 167 -7.17 5.57 10.32
N SER A 168 -6.18 5.79 11.19
CA SER A 168 -6.15 5.11 12.48
C SER A 168 -7.30 5.57 13.39
N TRP A 169 -7.62 6.87 13.40
CA TRP A 169 -8.81 7.38 14.09
C TRP A 169 -10.11 6.77 13.56
N LEU A 170 -10.23 6.62 12.24
CA LEU A 170 -11.42 6.10 11.59
C LEU A 170 -11.79 4.67 12.02
N HIS A 171 -10.83 3.91 12.55
CA HIS A 171 -11.11 2.58 13.11
C HIS A 171 -12.01 2.63 14.34
N MET A 172 -12.03 3.73 15.09
CA MET A 172 -12.89 3.87 16.26
C MET A 172 -14.39 3.97 15.89
N PRO A 173 -14.84 4.92 15.03
CA PRO A 173 -16.24 5.01 14.69
C PRO A 173 -16.73 3.85 13.80
N LEU A 174 -15.86 3.23 12.99
CA LEU A 174 -16.26 2.14 12.11
C LEU A 174 -16.17 0.74 12.73
N GLY A 175 -15.28 0.53 13.68
CA GLY A 175 -15.00 -0.80 14.23
C GLY A 175 -14.91 -0.87 15.75
N ALA A 176 -15.08 0.24 16.46
CA ALA A 176 -14.85 0.35 17.90
C ALA A 176 -13.45 -0.14 18.33
N ILE A 177 -12.46 0.03 17.47
CA ILE A 177 -11.08 -0.43 17.70
C ILE A 177 -10.16 0.79 17.71
N PRO A 178 -9.58 1.18 18.85
CA PRO A 178 -8.52 2.18 18.87
C PRO A 178 -7.29 1.60 18.17
N ALA A 179 -6.83 2.27 17.10
CA ALA A 179 -5.72 1.85 16.27
C ALA A 179 -4.63 2.92 16.19
N GLY A 180 -3.41 2.54 15.80
CA GLY A 180 -2.30 3.46 15.70
C GLY A 180 -2.02 4.15 17.04
N ILE A 181 -1.77 5.45 17.01
CA ILE A 181 -1.49 6.25 18.22
C ILE A 181 -2.66 6.25 19.20
N TRP A 182 -3.90 6.16 18.73
CA TRP A 182 -5.12 6.18 19.55
C TRP A 182 -5.26 4.99 20.49
N ARG A 183 -4.41 3.98 20.31
CA ARG A 183 -4.36 2.81 21.20
C ARG A 183 -3.88 3.17 22.61
N TRP A 184 -3.06 4.21 22.72
CA TRP A 184 -2.35 4.59 23.94
C TRP A 184 -2.76 5.96 24.50
N PHE A 185 -3.82 6.60 23.92
CA PHE A 185 -4.39 7.87 24.37
C PHE A 185 -5.96 7.76 24.58
#